data_c359d1aaae8a56f248223fdd19b4ea7e
#
_entry.id   c359d1aaae8a56f248223fdd19b4ea7e
#
_cell.length_a   1.000
_cell.length_b   1.000
_cell.length_c   1.000
_cell.angle_alpha   90.00
_cell.angle_beta   90.00
_cell.angle_gamma   90.00
#
_symmetry.space_group_name_H-M   'P 1'
#
loop_
_entity.id
_entity.type
_entity.pdbx_description
1 polymer ?
#
loop_
_entity_poly.entity_id
_entity_poly.type
_entity_poly.pdbx_seq_one_letter_code
_entity_poly.pdbx_strand_id
1 'polypeptide(L)'
;MQANESNGTQPRLLFLLSRFLDGGIDTVLVEYLRHLSQRGCYRLTLAIATDMGELEVFRSRVPHDVRVVHLVSSPALTRLPQRKIRRKLPLPLKLWNETALQPVRRSIIGRELKRLAREHDVVIDFDCCHYSYLRNVGCRKVAWFHFSFDKLMEQNPRRMKRIGRRLEWYDRVVCISQAMLAEGERLFPLLKGKLCLVYNAKDPASLMERASEEVADERIRQPYIIAVERLEESQKDLSTLLRAYQLLTQKYGHTERLYIMGKGRSEQQLRALAKELAVDETVDFLGFSSNPLPWIYRSRMVVHSAKFEGLPTVMIEALQLGKLIVASDCPTGPAEILAHGEAGVLTPVGDAEAMAAAMHRLLTDTELQERIKKGMRKQQYLFSFEATDRQFDALLG
;
A
#
# COMPACT_ATOMS: atom_id res chain seq x y z
N MET A 1 -18.04 -1.59 33.29
CA MET A 1 -17.78 -0.13 33.23
C MET A 1 -18.82 0.46 32.32
N GLN A 2 -19.62 1.38 32.83
CA GLN A 2 -20.83 1.93 32.22
C GLN A 2 -20.49 2.66 30.93
N ALA A 3 -21.18 2.30 29.84
CA ALA A 3 -21.19 3.05 28.61
C ALA A 3 -21.86 4.42 28.88
N ASN A 4 -21.10 5.49 28.70
CA ASN A 4 -21.65 6.85 28.65
C ASN A 4 -22.46 6.95 27.35
N GLU A 5 -23.77 6.79 27.43
CA GLU A 5 -24.72 7.18 26.39
C GLU A 5 -24.72 8.73 26.28
N SER A 6 -23.72 9.28 25.59
CA SER A 6 -23.83 10.61 25.05
C SER A 6 -24.72 10.52 23.81
N ASN A 7 -25.85 11.22 23.83
CA ASN A 7 -26.76 11.47 22.71
C ASN A 7 -26.10 12.30 21.58
N GLY A 8 -24.91 11.91 21.13
CA GLY A 8 -24.14 12.55 20.07
C GLY A 8 -24.37 11.79 18.75
N THR A 9 -24.80 12.49 17.73
CA THR A 9 -24.86 11.94 16.37
C THR A 9 -23.48 11.41 15.98
N GLN A 10 -23.40 10.15 15.52
CA GLN A 10 -22.16 9.55 15.03
C GLN A 10 -21.44 10.46 14.03
N PRO A 11 -20.13 10.76 14.20
CA PRO A 11 -19.38 11.57 13.26
C PRO A 11 -19.42 10.97 11.85
N ARG A 12 -19.61 11.83 10.86
CA ARG A 12 -19.73 11.46 9.44
C ARG A 12 -18.38 11.66 8.76
N LEU A 13 -17.75 10.55 8.36
CA LEU A 13 -16.44 10.54 7.72
C LEU A 13 -16.58 10.34 6.22
N LEU A 14 -15.94 11.20 5.42
CA LEU A 14 -15.88 11.11 3.98
C LEU A 14 -14.45 10.75 3.56
N PHE A 15 -14.24 9.52 3.08
CA PHE A 15 -13.00 9.10 2.45
C PHE A 15 -13.03 9.43 0.97
N LEU A 16 -11.94 10.02 0.46
CA LEU A 16 -11.81 10.40 -0.95
C LEU A 16 -10.70 9.61 -1.61
N LEU A 17 -11.00 9.10 -2.79
CA LEU A 17 -10.04 8.45 -3.67
C LEU A 17 -10.20 8.96 -5.11
N SER A 18 -9.10 9.21 -5.80
CA SER A 18 -9.16 9.61 -7.22
C SER A 18 -9.61 8.47 -8.12
N ARG A 19 -9.18 7.25 -7.81
CA ARG A 19 -9.56 6.00 -8.49
C ARG A 19 -9.42 4.84 -7.50
N PHE A 20 -10.32 3.90 -7.58
CA PHE A 20 -10.29 2.68 -6.79
C PHE A 20 -9.91 1.52 -7.72
N LEU A 21 -8.73 0.93 -7.54
CA LEU A 21 -8.17 -0.06 -8.46
C LEU A 21 -7.72 -1.33 -7.71
N ASP A 22 -6.44 -1.69 -7.84
CA ASP A 22 -5.84 -2.92 -7.33
C ASP A 22 -4.48 -2.67 -6.63
N GLY A 23 -4.29 -1.45 -6.13
CA GLY A 23 -3.04 -1.04 -5.49
C GLY A 23 -3.02 -1.20 -3.97
N GLY A 24 -1.82 -0.98 -3.37
CA GLY A 24 -1.65 -1.02 -1.92
C GLY A 24 -2.48 0.02 -1.16
N ILE A 25 -2.68 1.22 -1.74
CA ILE A 25 -3.53 2.26 -1.15
C ILE A 25 -4.98 1.77 -1.05
N ASP A 26 -5.47 1.10 -2.10
CA ASP A 26 -6.85 0.58 -2.16
C ASP A 26 -7.08 -0.50 -1.10
N THR A 27 -6.11 -1.41 -0.91
CA THR A 27 -6.19 -2.44 0.13
C THR A 27 -6.16 -1.84 1.53
N VAL A 28 -5.30 -0.86 1.79
CA VAL A 28 -5.25 -0.15 3.09
C VAL A 28 -6.58 0.54 3.38
N LEU A 29 -7.16 1.23 2.39
CA LEU A 29 -8.45 1.88 2.56
C LEU A 29 -9.56 0.87 2.92
N VAL A 30 -9.63 -0.26 2.22
CA VAL A 30 -10.62 -1.31 2.51
C VAL A 30 -10.49 -1.84 3.95
N GLU A 31 -9.26 -2.07 4.41
CA GLU A 31 -9.00 -2.52 5.79
C GLU A 31 -9.48 -1.46 6.82
N TYR A 32 -9.16 -0.18 6.60
CA TYR A 32 -9.66 0.91 7.45
C TYR A 32 -11.20 0.99 7.43
N LEU A 33 -11.82 0.97 6.26
CA LEU A 33 -13.28 1.02 6.16
C LEU A 33 -13.95 -0.16 6.87
N ARG A 34 -13.37 -1.38 6.74
CA ARG A 34 -13.87 -2.57 7.44
C ARG A 34 -13.76 -2.42 8.94
N HIS A 35 -12.60 -2.03 9.44
CA HIS A 35 -12.36 -1.84 10.86
C HIS A 35 -13.27 -0.76 11.46
N LEU A 36 -13.38 0.40 10.82
CA LEU A 36 -14.23 1.50 11.28
C LEU A 36 -15.73 1.16 11.23
N SER A 37 -16.16 0.38 10.23
CA SER A 37 -17.50 -0.18 10.14
C SER A 37 -17.79 -1.10 11.32
N GLN A 38 -16.88 -2.02 11.65
CA GLN A 38 -17.00 -2.92 12.80
C GLN A 38 -17.04 -2.18 14.15
N ARG A 39 -16.30 -1.07 14.28
CA ARG A 39 -16.38 -0.19 15.49
C ARG A 39 -17.76 0.42 15.66
N GLY A 40 -18.52 0.62 14.59
CA GLY A 40 -19.89 1.10 14.61
C GLY A 40 -20.10 2.53 15.16
N CYS A 41 -19.04 3.30 15.39
CA CYS A 41 -19.09 4.63 15.98
C CYS A 41 -19.06 5.78 14.95
N TYR A 42 -18.98 5.46 13.65
CA TYR A 42 -18.92 6.44 12.55
C TYR A 42 -19.94 6.13 11.46
N ARG A 43 -20.39 7.17 10.75
CA ARG A 43 -21.07 7.02 9.46
C ARG A 43 -20.07 7.20 8.34
N LEU A 44 -19.85 6.16 7.57
CA LEU A 44 -18.78 6.10 6.58
C LEU A 44 -19.30 6.34 5.16
N THR A 45 -18.63 7.23 4.43
CA THR A 45 -18.84 7.42 2.99
C THR A 45 -17.52 7.32 2.27
N LEU A 46 -17.46 6.52 1.21
CA LEU A 46 -16.36 6.46 0.26
C LEU A 46 -16.77 7.19 -1.02
N ALA A 47 -16.12 8.29 -1.36
CA ALA A 47 -16.27 8.98 -2.63
C ALA A 47 -15.08 8.69 -3.55
N ILE A 48 -15.38 8.11 -4.71
CA ILE A 48 -14.42 7.80 -5.77
C ILE A 48 -14.60 8.84 -6.87
N ALA A 49 -13.52 9.58 -7.20
CA ALA A 49 -13.65 10.70 -8.13
C ALA A 49 -14.07 10.25 -9.54
N THR A 50 -13.59 9.09 -10.01
CA THR A 50 -13.94 8.57 -11.33
C THR A 50 -14.24 7.09 -11.24
N ASP A 51 -15.42 6.70 -11.70
CA ASP A 51 -15.85 5.31 -11.81
C ASP A 51 -14.93 4.55 -12.79
N MET A 52 -14.30 3.51 -12.28
CA MET A 52 -13.39 2.64 -13.05
C MET A 52 -14.03 1.31 -13.47
N GLY A 53 -15.29 1.07 -13.10
CA GLY A 53 -16.07 -0.12 -13.47
C GLY A 53 -15.40 -1.42 -13.00
N GLU A 54 -15.27 -2.39 -13.91
CA GLU A 54 -14.65 -3.69 -13.61
C GLU A 54 -13.17 -3.61 -13.12
N LEU A 55 -12.51 -2.46 -13.26
CA LEU A 55 -11.15 -2.27 -12.75
C LEU A 55 -11.12 -2.04 -11.24
N GLU A 56 -12.27 -1.85 -10.59
CA GLU A 56 -12.41 -1.68 -9.14
C GLU A 56 -12.38 -3.05 -8.43
N VAL A 57 -11.25 -3.73 -8.49
CA VAL A 57 -11.06 -5.13 -8.04
C VAL A 57 -11.51 -5.36 -6.60
N PHE A 58 -11.33 -4.37 -5.72
CA PHE A 58 -11.66 -4.50 -4.30
C PHE A 58 -13.04 -3.95 -3.91
N ARG A 59 -13.87 -3.61 -4.91
CA ARG A 59 -15.20 -3.05 -4.67
C ARG A 59 -16.10 -3.94 -3.80
N SER A 60 -16.07 -5.24 -4.03
CA SER A 60 -16.84 -6.23 -3.26
C SER A 60 -16.37 -6.41 -1.81
N ARG A 61 -15.20 -5.88 -1.46
CA ARG A 61 -14.65 -5.96 -0.10
C ARG A 61 -15.01 -4.76 0.77
N VAL A 62 -15.57 -3.70 0.19
CA VAL A 62 -16.07 -2.54 0.95
C VAL A 62 -17.32 -2.99 1.73
N PRO A 63 -17.41 -2.74 3.05
CA PRO A 63 -18.57 -3.11 3.85
C PRO A 63 -19.87 -2.53 3.32
N HIS A 64 -20.97 -3.25 3.49
CA HIS A 64 -22.28 -2.88 2.95
C HIS A 64 -22.88 -1.62 3.58
N ASP A 65 -22.54 -1.31 4.82
CA ASP A 65 -22.94 -0.11 5.57
C ASP A 65 -22.15 1.14 5.16
N VAL A 66 -21.05 1.00 4.40
CA VAL A 66 -20.31 2.12 3.85
C VAL A 66 -21.01 2.63 2.58
N ARG A 67 -21.48 3.88 2.63
CA ARG A 67 -22.04 4.55 1.44
C ARG A 67 -20.96 4.80 0.40
N VAL A 68 -21.07 4.20 -0.78
CA VAL A 68 -20.10 4.44 -1.87
C VAL A 68 -20.71 5.32 -2.95
N VAL A 69 -19.98 6.36 -3.35
CA VAL A 69 -20.41 7.37 -4.33
C VAL A 69 -19.34 7.57 -5.38
N HIS A 70 -19.67 7.43 -6.65
CA HIS A 70 -18.82 7.85 -7.76
C HIS A 70 -19.16 9.29 -8.15
N LEU A 71 -18.19 10.21 -8.09
CA LEU A 71 -18.43 11.63 -8.41
C LEU A 71 -18.63 11.82 -9.91
N VAL A 72 -17.94 11.04 -10.73
CA VAL A 72 -18.10 10.99 -12.18
C VAL A 72 -18.36 9.55 -12.60
N SER A 73 -19.60 9.21 -12.99
CA SER A 73 -20.04 7.87 -13.41
C SER A 73 -20.48 7.80 -14.87
N SER A 74 -20.70 8.95 -15.54
CA SER A 74 -21.12 8.97 -16.95
C SER A 74 -20.12 8.23 -17.86
N PRO A 75 -20.55 7.22 -18.66
CA PRO A 75 -19.68 6.49 -19.56
C PRO A 75 -18.95 7.40 -20.57
N ALA A 76 -19.55 8.51 -21.00
CA ALA A 76 -18.91 9.48 -21.87
C ALA A 76 -17.65 10.10 -21.25
N LEU A 77 -17.59 10.18 -19.91
CA LEU A 77 -16.49 10.77 -19.16
C LEU A 77 -15.52 9.73 -18.59
N THR A 78 -15.94 8.46 -18.39
CA THR A 78 -15.14 7.43 -17.72
C THR A 78 -14.45 6.46 -18.68
N ARG A 79 -14.97 6.23 -19.90
CA ARG A 79 -14.38 5.28 -20.87
C ARG A 79 -12.91 5.53 -21.20
N LEU A 80 -12.51 6.80 -21.44
CA LEU A 80 -11.12 7.09 -21.78
C LEU A 80 -10.16 6.94 -20.59
N PRO A 81 -10.46 7.38 -19.37
CA PRO A 81 -9.71 7.02 -18.17
C PRO A 81 -9.55 5.51 -17.95
N GLN A 82 -10.63 4.73 -18.07
CA GLN A 82 -10.61 3.26 -17.96
C GLN A 82 -9.70 2.63 -19.03
N ARG A 83 -9.84 3.07 -20.30
CA ARG A 83 -8.99 2.60 -21.40
C ARG A 83 -7.51 2.95 -21.19
N LYS A 84 -7.21 4.12 -20.61
CA LYS A 84 -5.84 4.58 -20.33
C LYS A 84 -5.12 3.66 -19.32
N ILE A 85 -5.84 3.01 -18.40
CA ILE A 85 -5.26 2.01 -17.49
C ILE A 85 -4.84 0.75 -18.24
N ARG A 86 -5.69 0.27 -19.15
CA ARG A 86 -5.46 -0.98 -19.91
C ARG A 86 -4.40 -0.82 -21.03
N ARG A 87 -4.33 0.36 -21.68
CA ARG A 87 -3.41 0.62 -22.80
C ARG A 87 -3.16 2.12 -23.02
N LYS A 88 -2.03 2.43 -23.67
CA LYS A 88 -1.75 3.81 -24.10
C LYS A 88 -2.84 4.31 -25.05
N LEU A 89 -3.30 5.55 -24.83
CA LEU A 89 -4.25 6.18 -25.74
C LEU A 89 -3.52 6.74 -26.98
N PRO A 90 -4.09 6.61 -28.18
CA PRO A 90 -3.65 7.36 -29.36
C PRO A 90 -3.63 8.88 -29.10
N LEU A 91 -2.71 9.59 -29.73
CA LEU A 91 -2.50 11.02 -29.49
C LEU A 91 -3.77 11.88 -29.60
N PRO A 92 -4.63 11.73 -30.64
CA PRO A 92 -5.88 12.52 -30.75
C PRO A 92 -6.83 12.27 -29.55
N LEU A 93 -7.00 11.01 -29.14
CA LEU A 93 -7.85 10.67 -28.00
C LEU A 93 -7.26 11.15 -26.67
N LYS A 94 -5.92 11.15 -26.55
CA LYS A 94 -5.23 11.71 -25.40
C LYS A 94 -5.46 13.21 -25.30
N LEU A 95 -5.28 13.95 -26.38
CA LEU A 95 -5.53 15.38 -26.44
C LEU A 95 -6.99 15.71 -26.12
N TRP A 96 -7.95 15.03 -26.76
CA TRP A 96 -9.38 15.19 -26.48
C TRP A 96 -9.70 14.95 -25.01
N ASN A 97 -9.16 13.88 -24.43
CA ASN A 97 -9.36 13.57 -23.01
C ASN A 97 -8.79 14.67 -22.09
N GLU A 98 -7.62 15.23 -22.39
CA GLU A 98 -6.93 16.20 -21.55
C GLU A 98 -7.48 17.63 -21.70
N THR A 99 -7.89 18.03 -22.91
CA THR A 99 -8.34 19.40 -23.19
C THR A 99 -9.85 19.59 -23.06
N ALA A 100 -10.65 18.60 -23.42
CA ALA A 100 -12.11 18.71 -23.40
C ALA A 100 -12.73 17.98 -22.18
N LEU A 101 -12.47 16.68 -22.02
CA LEU A 101 -13.19 15.89 -21.01
C LEU A 101 -12.66 16.09 -19.59
N GLN A 102 -11.35 16.33 -19.42
CA GLN A 102 -10.78 16.51 -18.08
C GLN A 102 -11.26 17.80 -17.39
N PRO A 103 -11.39 18.95 -18.03
CA PRO A 103 -12.01 20.14 -17.42
C PRO A 103 -13.45 19.90 -16.97
N VAL A 104 -14.25 19.19 -17.77
CA VAL A 104 -15.62 18.84 -17.42
C VAL A 104 -15.65 17.95 -16.17
N ARG A 105 -14.83 16.87 -16.15
CA ARG A 105 -14.71 16.03 -14.96
C ARG A 105 -14.30 16.82 -13.72
N ARG A 106 -13.31 17.72 -13.84
CA ARG A 106 -12.87 18.57 -12.73
C ARG A 106 -13.98 19.45 -12.18
N SER A 107 -14.80 20.03 -13.05
CA SER A 107 -15.94 20.84 -12.64
C SER A 107 -16.99 20.01 -11.87
N ILE A 108 -17.33 18.82 -12.38
CA ILE A 108 -18.27 17.89 -11.72
C ILE A 108 -17.71 17.46 -10.35
N ILE A 109 -16.44 16.97 -10.31
CA ILE A 109 -15.80 16.55 -9.06
C ILE A 109 -15.83 17.70 -8.04
N GLY A 110 -15.45 18.91 -8.43
CA GLY A 110 -15.42 20.07 -7.53
C GLY A 110 -16.80 20.42 -6.96
N ARG A 111 -17.86 20.33 -7.77
CA ARG A 111 -19.22 20.59 -7.33
C ARG A 111 -19.74 19.51 -6.38
N GLU A 112 -19.62 18.24 -6.77
CA GLU A 112 -20.11 17.12 -5.97
C GLU A 112 -19.33 16.99 -4.65
N LEU A 113 -18.01 17.21 -4.68
CA LEU A 113 -17.18 17.14 -3.49
C LEU A 113 -17.52 18.25 -2.50
N LYS A 114 -17.79 19.48 -2.97
CA LYS A 114 -18.28 20.57 -2.11
C LYS A 114 -19.64 20.26 -1.50
N ARG A 115 -20.54 19.59 -2.23
CA ARG A 115 -21.84 19.15 -1.73
C ARG A 115 -21.65 18.11 -0.62
N LEU A 116 -20.90 17.04 -0.90
CA LEU A 116 -20.62 15.97 0.08
C LEU A 116 -19.92 16.50 1.34
N ALA A 117 -18.94 17.38 1.18
CA ALA A 117 -18.20 17.92 2.31
C ALA A 117 -19.09 18.75 3.29
N ARG A 118 -20.23 19.31 2.83
CA ARG A 118 -21.21 19.96 3.72
C ARG A 118 -22.03 18.94 4.53
N GLU A 119 -22.10 17.70 4.04
CA GLU A 119 -22.86 16.62 4.67
C GLU A 119 -21.99 15.83 5.69
N HIS A 120 -20.67 16.13 5.78
CA HIS A 120 -19.72 15.36 6.58
C HIS A 120 -18.93 16.25 7.54
N ASP A 121 -18.53 15.69 8.65
CA ASP A 121 -17.80 16.38 9.70
C ASP A 121 -16.30 16.38 9.43
N VAL A 122 -15.77 15.30 8.83
CA VAL A 122 -14.38 15.15 8.45
C VAL A 122 -14.26 14.61 7.02
N VAL A 123 -13.36 15.21 6.24
CA VAL A 123 -12.97 14.74 4.91
C VAL A 123 -11.55 14.23 4.97
N ILE A 124 -11.35 12.98 4.56
CA ILE A 124 -10.07 12.28 4.52
C ILE A 124 -9.67 12.08 3.06
N ASP A 125 -8.76 12.91 2.55
CA ASP A 125 -8.19 12.79 1.20
C ASP A 125 -7.13 11.69 1.21
N PHE A 126 -7.57 10.45 0.96
CA PHE A 126 -6.78 9.24 1.22
C PHE A 126 -5.64 9.02 0.23
N ASP A 127 -5.68 9.62 -0.95
CA ASP A 127 -4.59 9.57 -1.95
C ASP A 127 -3.94 10.94 -2.21
N CYS A 128 -4.26 11.96 -1.42
CA CYS A 128 -3.75 13.32 -1.53
C CYS A 128 -3.90 13.94 -2.93
N CYS A 129 -4.99 13.63 -3.63
CA CYS A 129 -5.23 14.13 -5.01
C CYS A 129 -6.27 15.24 -5.10
N HIS A 130 -6.98 15.56 -4.00
CA HIS A 130 -8.17 16.44 -4.02
C HIS A 130 -7.95 17.83 -3.43
N TYR A 131 -6.72 18.20 -3.04
CA TYR A 131 -6.39 19.45 -2.37
C TYR A 131 -6.98 20.70 -3.04
N SER A 132 -7.01 20.78 -4.37
CA SER A 132 -7.54 21.95 -5.08
C SER A 132 -9.04 22.14 -4.92
N TYR A 133 -9.78 21.10 -4.62
CA TYR A 133 -11.21 21.13 -4.37
C TYR A 133 -11.55 21.39 -2.90
N LEU A 134 -10.64 21.03 -1.99
CA LEU A 134 -10.84 21.09 -0.53
C LEU A 134 -10.41 22.42 0.10
N ARG A 135 -9.71 23.29 -0.65
CA ARG A 135 -9.14 24.54 -0.12
C ARG A 135 -10.16 25.39 0.66
N ASN A 136 -11.37 25.51 0.12
CA ASN A 136 -12.43 26.41 0.65
C ASN A 136 -13.61 25.61 1.21
N VAL A 137 -13.36 24.42 1.78
CA VAL A 137 -14.38 23.59 2.43
C VAL A 137 -14.32 23.82 3.93
N GLY A 138 -15.44 23.98 4.58
CA GLY A 138 -15.53 24.37 6.00
C GLY A 138 -15.42 23.22 7.00
N CYS A 139 -15.47 21.96 6.57
CA CYS A 139 -15.29 20.81 7.44
C CYS A 139 -13.79 20.53 7.71
N ARG A 140 -13.51 19.70 8.73
CA ARG A 140 -12.15 19.24 9.03
C ARG A 140 -11.58 18.44 7.86
N LYS A 141 -10.32 18.68 7.50
CA LYS A 141 -9.64 18.08 6.35
C LYS A 141 -8.38 17.34 6.80
N VAL A 142 -8.29 16.07 6.44
CA VAL A 142 -7.14 15.22 6.70
C VAL A 142 -6.57 14.76 5.36
N ALA A 143 -5.27 14.98 5.14
CA ALA A 143 -4.53 14.38 4.02
C ALA A 143 -3.86 13.11 4.49
N TRP A 144 -3.93 12.03 3.68
CA TRP A 144 -3.24 10.78 3.97
C TRP A 144 -2.15 10.53 2.94
N PHE A 145 -0.88 10.70 3.36
CA PHE A 145 0.25 10.69 2.46
C PHE A 145 0.96 9.33 2.50
N HIS A 146 1.11 8.69 1.33
CA HIS A 146 1.57 7.31 1.22
C HIS A 146 2.99 7.14 0.65
N PHE A 147 3.71 8.24 0.39
CA PHE A 147 4.99 8.18 -0.31
C PHE A 147 6.07 8.92 0.47
N SER A 148 7.33 8.45 0.37
CA SER A 148 8.48 9.18 0.92
C SER A 148 8.55 10.60 0.33
N PHE A 149 8.65 11.60 1.21
CA PHE A 149 8.82 13.00 0.83
C PHE A 149 10.17 13.23 0.16
N ASP A 150 11.24 12.62 0.69
CA ASP A 150 12.58 12.71 0.15
C ASP A 150 12.64 12.14 -1.26
N LYS A 151 12.07 10.95 -1.46
CA LYS A 151 12.08 10.31 -2.78
C LYS A 151 11.32 11.11 -3.83
N LEU A 152 10.18 11.68 -3.47
CA LEU A 152 9.44 12.57 -4.36
C LEU A 152 10.19 13.90 -4.59
N MET A 153 10.93 14.39 -3.58
CA MET A 153 11.78 15.58 -3.74
C MET A 153 12.92 15.32 -4.71
N GLU A 154 13.59 14.16 -4.63
CA GLU A 154 14.63 13.75 -5.57
C GLU A 154 14.10 13.64 -7.00
N GLN A 155 12.97 12.95 -7.19
CA GLN A 155 12.40 12.71 -8.50
C GLN A 155 11.87 13.99 -9.17
N ASN A 156 11.21 14.87 -8.42
CA ASN A 156 10.64 16.10 -8.94
C ASN A 156 10.50 17.19 -7.87
N PRO A 157 11.56 17.96 -7.60
CA PRO A 157 11.59 18.98 -6.56
C PRO A 157 10.49 20.05 -6.71
N ARG A 158 10.22 20.48 -7.96
CA ARG A 158 9.19 21.51 -8.23
C ARG A 158 7.79 20.99 -7.88
N ARG A 159 7.51 19.74 -8.24
CA ARG A 159 6.23 19.08 -7.90
C ARG A 159 6.11 18.92 -6.38
N MET A 160 7.14 18.45 -5.72
CA MET A 160 7.11 18.21 -4.27
C MET A 160 6.93 19.50 -3.47
N LYS A 161 7.66 20.58 -3.79
CA LYS A 161 7.46 21.91 -3.19
C LYS A 161 6.03 22.43 -3.38
N ARG A 162 5.41 22.14 -4.52
CA ARG A 162 4.00 22.49 -4.76
C ARG A 162 3.04 21.65 -3.92
N ILE A 163 3.30 20.36 -3.77
CA ILE A 163 2.52 19.48 -2.89
C ILE A 163 2.64 19.96 -1.45
N GLY A 164 3.84 20.22 -0.93
CA GLY A 164 4.07 20.72 0.42
C GLY A 164 3.23 21.95 0.76
N ARG A 165 3.27 22.99 -0.12
CA ARG A 165 2.40 24.18 0.03
C ARG A 165 0.90 23.87 0.05
N ARG A 166 0.46 22.81 -0.60
CA ARG A 166 -0.95 22.39 -0.65
C ARG A 166 -1.36 21.58 0.57
N LEU A 167 -0.43 20.84 1.17
CA LEU A 167 -0.64 20.14 2.43
C LEU A 167 -0.91 21.13 3.59
N GLU A 168 -0.44 22.37 3.50
CA GLU A 168 -0.75 23.43 4.49
C GLU A 168 -2.25 23.75 4.57
N TRP A 169 -3.05 23.40 3.55
CA TRP A 169 -4.50 23.62 3.52
C TRP A 169 -5.29 22.56 4.31
N TYR A 170 -4.64 21.50 4.76
CA TYR A 170 -5.24 20.48 5.60
C TYR A 170 -5.03 20.80 7.08
N ASP A 171 -5.93 20.30 7.91
CA ASP A 171 -5.86 20.44 9.36
C ASP A 171 -4.89 19.44 9.97
N ARG A 172 -4.82 18.22 9.35
CA ARG A 172 -3.84 17.17 9.66
C ARG A 172 -3.30 16.53 8.37
N VAL A 173 -2.07 16.08 8.45
CA VAL A 173 -1.39 15.35 7.38
C VAL A 173 -0.83 14.06 7.96
N VAL A 174 -1.42 12.94 7.60
CA VAL A 174 -0.99 11.62 8.05
C VAL A 174 0.23 11.17 7.27
N CYS A 175 1.27 10.80 8.00
CA CYS A 175 2.43 10.05 7.54
C CYS A 175 2.27 8.59 8.00
N ILE A 176 2.59 7.64 7.12
CA ILE A 176 2.36 6.22 7.40
C ILE A 176 3.57 5.51 8.01
N SER A 177 4.68 6.23 8.25
CA SER A 177 5.88 5.76 8.95
C SER A 177 6.55 6.90 9.71
N GLN A 178 7.33 6.57 10.74
CA GLN A 178 8.15 7.52 11.49
C GLN A 178 9.17 8.23 10.58
N ALA A 179 9.79 7.46 9.68
CA ALA A 179 10.73 8.03 8.72
C ALA A 179 10.05 9.11 7.85
N MET A 180 8.85 8.86 7.33
CA MET A 180 8.10 9.86 6.58
C MET A 180 7.70 11.06 7.41
N LEU A 181 7.36 10.88 8.69
CA LEU A 181 7.08 11.98 9.61
C LEU A 181 8.32 12.90 9.74
N ALA A 182 9.49 12.32 10.00
CA ALA A 182 10.75 13.04 10.11
C ALA A 182 11.15 13.75 8.79
N GLU A 183 10.98 13.08 7.63
CA GLU A 183 11.18 13.72 6.32
C GLU A 183 10.27 14.94 6.13
N GLY A 184 8.99 14.80 6.47
CA GLY A 184 7.99 15.86 6.33
C GLY A 184 8.31 17.07 7.22
N GLU A 185 8.67 16.86 8.49
CA GLU A 185 9.05 17.93 9.43
C GLU A 185 10.31 18.68 8.97
N ARG A 186 11.29 17.96 8.43
CA ARG A 186 12.54 18.54 7.93
C ARG A 186 12.33 19.33 6.64
N LEU A 187 11.57 18.78 5.67
CA LEU A 187 11.38 19.41 4.37
C LEU A 187 10.35 20.54 4.36
N PHE A 188 9.35 20.45 5.25
CA PHE A 188 8.23 21.38 5.31
C PHE A 188 7.96 21.86 6.75
N PRO A 189 8.80 22.76 7.30
CA PRO A 189 8.65 23.24 8.68
C PRO A 189 7.28 23.84 8.99
N LEU A 190 6.58 24.40 7.99
CA LEU A 190 5.21 24.94 8.12
C LEU A 190 4.16 23.86 8.38
N LEU A 191 4.47 22.59 8.15
CA LEU A 191 3.59 21.46 8.48
C LEU A 191 3.81 20.93 9.90
N LYS A 192 4.81 21.45 10.64
CA LYS A 192 5.05 21.07 12.03
C LYS A 192 3.80 21.30 12.87
N GLY A 193 3.39 20.28 13.64
CA GLY A 193 2.13 20.30 14.40
C GLY A 193 0.88 19.89 13.62
N LYS A 194 0.97 19.81 12.28
CA LYS A 194 -0.09 19.20 11.44
C LYS A 194 0.25 17.77 11.03
N LEU A 195 1.53 17.45 10.90
CA LEU A 195 2.00 16.10 10.61
C LEU A 195 1.70 15.18 11.79
N CYS A 196 1.21 13.99 11.50
CA CYS A 196 0.92 12.96 12.50
C CYS A 196 1.16 11.58 11.92
N LEU A 197 1.49 10.62 12.80
CA LEU A 197 1.73 9.25 12.43
C LEU A 197 0.45 8.44 12.57
N VAL A 198 0.07 7.71 11.50
CA VAL A 198 -0.91 6.62 11.58
C VAL A 198 -0.44 5.51 10.65
N TYR A 199 -0.14 4.36 11.22
CA TYR A 199 0.35 3.22 10.45
C TYR A 199 -0.74 2.59 9.58
N ASN A 200 -0.33 1.90 8.52
CA ASN A 200 -1.17 1.02 7.73
C ASN A 200 -1.47 -0.25 8.56
N ALA A 201 -2.44 -0.16 9.47
CA ALA A 201 -2.80 -1.25 10.35
C ALA A 201 -3.46 -2.42 9.61
N LYS A 202 -3.38 -3.59 10.22
CA LYS A 202 -4.03 -4.82 9.77
C LYS A 202 -4.78 -5.48 10.92
N ASP A 203 -5.86 -6.17 10.59
CA ASP A 203 -6.54 -7.07 11.51
C ASP A 203 -6.00 -8.50 11.34
N PRO A 204 -5.30 -9.06 12.34
CA PRO A 204 -4.72 -10.40 12.25
C PRO A 204 -5.76 -11.50 12.00
N ALA A 205 -6.97 -11.36 12.57
CA ALA A 205 -8.04 -12.35 12.40
C ALA A 205 -8.54 -12.38 10.94
N SER A 206 -8.83 -11.22 10.36
CA SER A 206 -9.23 -11.09 8.95
C SER A 206 -8.12 -11.54 8.00
N LEU A 207 -6.84 -11.26 8.32
CA LEU A 207 -5.72 -11.76 7.52
C LEU A 207 -5.63 -13.28 7.54
N MET A 208 -5.80 -13.92 8.73
CA MET A 208 -5.73 -15.37 8.88
C MET A 208 -6.91 -16.06 8.17
N GLU A 209 -8.13 -15.52 8.27
CA GLU A 209 -9.29 -16.00 7.53
C GLU A 209 -9.00 -16.07 6.03
N ARG A 210 -8.53 -14.97 5.45
CA ARG A 210 -8.20 -14.88 4.03
C ARG A 210 -6.97 -15.73 3.64
N ALA A 211 -6.00 -15.91 4.54
CA ALA A 211 -4.83 -16.75 4.33
C ALA A 211 -5.17 -18.24 4.33
N SER A 212 -6.29 -18.60 4.96
CA SER A 212 -6.80 -19.99 5.02
C SER A 212 -7.63 -20.38 3.79
N GLU A 213 -7.94 -19.44 2.88
CA GLU A 213 -8.66 -19.74 1.67
C GLU A 213 -7.95 -20.83 0.84
N GLU A 214 -8.73 -21.73 0.26
CA GLU A 214 -8.20 -22.77 -0.64
C GLU A 214 -7.70 -22.17 -1.94
N VAL A 215 -6.58 -22.69 -2.42
CA VAL A 215 -6.00 -22.35 -3.73
C VAL A 215 -5.90 -23.61 -4.56
N ALA A 216 -6.54 -23.62 -5.72
CA ALA A 216 -6.56 -24.77 -6.62
C ALA A 216 -5.20 -25.05 -7.32
N ASP A 217 -4.29 -24.10 -7.29
CA ASP A 217 -2.97 -24.21 -7.92
C ASP A 217 -2.03 -25.10 -7.09
N GLU A 218 -1.69 -26.27 -7.64
CA GLU A 218 -0.85 -27.28 -6.96
C GLU A 218 0.56 -26.78 -6.59
N ARG A 219 1.06 -25.73 -7.24
CA ARG A 219 2.37 -25.12 -6.92
C ARG A 219 2.45 -24.63 -5.49
N ILE A 220 1.32 -24.30 -4.85
CA ILE A 220 1.26 -23.84 -3.45
C ILE A 220 1.70 -24.92 -2.43
N ARG A 221 1.72 -26.19 -2.86
CA ARG A 221 2.10 -27.33 -1.99
C ARG A 221 3.61 -27.60 -1.96
N GLN A 222 4.38 -27.01 -2.87
CA GLN A 222 5.83 -27.17 -2.93
C GLN A 222 6.51 -26.22 -1.93
N PRO A 223 7.73 -26.51 -1.47
CA PRO A 223 8.51 -25.54 -0.72
C PRO A 223 8.91 -24.35 -1.59
N TYR A 224 8.59 -23.13 -1.18
CA TYR A 224 8.91 -21.93 -1.95
C TYR A 224 9.19 -20.70 -1.09
N ILE A 225 9.91 -19.77 -1.68
CA ILE A 225 10.11 -18.38 -1.27
C ILE A 225 9.23 -17.51 -2.13
N ILE A 226 8.66 -16.44 -1.60
CA ILE A 226 7.75 -15.58 -2.36
C ILE A 226 8.12 -14.10 -2.30
N ALA A 227 7.98 -13.42 -3.44
CA ALA A 227 7.90 -11.96 -3.55
C ALA A 227 6.53 -11.57 -4.10
N VAL A 228 5.81 -10.69 -3.42
CA VAL A 228 4.49 -10.20 -3.84
C VAL A 228 4.59 -8.70 -4.09
N GLU A 229 4.78 -8.31 -5.36
CA GLU A 229 5.12 -6.94 -5.72
C GLU A 229 4.62 -6.54 -7.11
N ARG A 230 4.51 -5.23 -7.35
CA ARG A 230 4.37 -4.76 -8.73
C ARG A 230 5.66 -5.02 -9.50
N LEU A 231 5.56 -5.56 -10.72
CA LEU A 231 6.73 -5.82 -11.56
C LEU A 231 7.20 -4.51 -12.22
N GLU A 232 7.73 -3.61 -11.37
CA GLU A 232 8.24 -2.28 -11.76
C GLU A 232 9.68 -2.15 -11.26
N GLU A 233 10.62 -2.45 -12.14
CA GLU A 233 12.05 -2.59 -11.83
C GLU A 233 12.67 -1.30 -11.25
N SER A 234 12.17 -0.15 -11.67
CA SER A 234 12.65 1.15 -11.18
C SER A 234 12.40 1.36 -9.67
N GLN A 235 11.48 0.62 -9.08
CA GLN A 235 11.14 0.69 -7.67
C GLN A 235 11.44 -0.63 -6.94
N LYS A 236 11.06 -1.77 -7.51
CA LYS A 236 11.01 -3.06 -6.79
C LYS A 236 12.27 -3.90 -6.90
N ASP A 237 13.17 -3.58 -7.84
CA ASP A 237 14.51 -4.19 -7.99
C ASP A 237 14.51 -5.74 -7.97
N LEU A 238 13.53 -6.31 -8.65
CA LEU A 238 13.41 -7.76 -8.76
C LEU A 238 14.60 -8.42 -9.47
N SER A 239 15.37 -7.64 -10.22
CA SER A 239 16.66 -8.11 -10.79
C SER A 239 17.65 -8.48 -9.69
N THR A 240 17.72 -7.71 -8.60
CA THR A 240 18.55 -8.07 -7.43
C THR A 240 18.05 -9.35 -6.77
N LEU A 241 16.74 -9.52 -6.62
CA LEU A 241 16.16 -10.76 -6.10
C LEU A 241 16.47 -11.98 -6.97
N LEU A 242 16.36 -11.88 -8.29
CA LEU A 242 16.67 -12.98 -9.21
C LEU A 242 18.16 -13.39 -9.12
N ARG A 243 19.09 -12.43 -9.02
CA ARG A 243 20.52 -12.69 -8.80
C ARG A 243 20.79 -13.31 -7.44
N ALA A 244 20.13 -12.81 -6.39
CA ALA A 244 20.22 -13.39 -5.05
C ALA A 244 19.69 -14.84 -5.02
N TYR A 245 18.60 -15.11 -5.72
CA TYR A 245 18.05 -16.45 -5.83
C TYR A 245 18.96 -17.39 -6.63
N GLN A 246 19.62 -16.92 -7.69
CA GLN A 246 20.65 -17.68 -8.38
C GLN A 246 21.78 -18.10 -7.42
N LEU A 247 22.28 -17.16 -6.63
CA LEU A 247 23.32 -17.47 -5.63
C LEU A 247 22.80 -18.43 -4.56
N LEU A 248 21.54 -18.28 -4.12
CA LEU A 248 20.92 -19.17 -3.14
C LEU A 248 20.90 -20.62 -3.63
N THR A 249 20.56 -20.85 -4.89
CA THR A 249 20.52 -22.20 -5.49
C THR A 249 21.90 -22.73 -5.83
N GLN A 250 22.72 -21.95 -6.52
CA GLN A 250 23.99 -22.44 -7.07
C GLN A 250 25.13 -22.48 -6.03
N LYS A 251 25.19 -21.48 -5.13
CA LYS A 251 26.28 -21.39 -4.12
C LYS A 251 25.91 -22.10 -2.82
N TYR A 252 24.63 -21.99 -2.39
CA TYR A 252 24.16 -22.55 -1.11
C TYR A 252 23.36 -23.84 -1.25
N GLY A 253 23.04 -24.29 -2.47
CA GLY A 253 22.40 -25.58 -2.76
C GLY A 253 20.93 -25.68 -2.35
N HIS A 254 20.23 -24.54 -2.19
CA HIS A 254 18.79 -24.54 -1.85
C HIS A 254 17.93 -24.96 -3.04
N THR A 255 16.83 -25.64 -2.75
CA THR A 255 15.90 -26.22 -3.74
C THR A 255 14.50 -25.62 -3.68
N GLU A 256 14.24 -24.71 -2.74
CA GLU A 256 12.96 -23.97 -2.68
C GLU A 256 12.75 -23.16 -3.96
N ARG A 257 11.56 -23.24 -4.55
CA ARG A 257 11.24 -22.44 -5.74
C ARG A 257 11.09 -20.96 -5.37
N LEU A 258 11.33 -20.07 -6.32
CA LEU A 258 10.99 -18.65 -6.16
C LEU A 258 9.68 -18.33 -6.89
N TYR A 259 8.68 -17.89 -6.16
CA TYR A 259 7.44 -17.38 -6.75
C TYR A 259 7.43 -15.86 -6.72
N ILE A 260 7.17 -15.25 -7.88
CA ILE A 260 7.01 -13.81 -8.04
C ILE A 260 5.56 -13.55 -8.41
N MET A 261 4.83 -12.96 -7.48
CA MET A 261 3.40 -12.67 -7.65
C MET A 261 3.17 -11.18 -7.86
N GLY A 262 2.50 -10.82 -8.93
CA GLY A 262 2.16 -9.47 -9.31
C GLY A 262 2.13 -9.26 -10.81
N LYS A 263 1.95 -8.02 -11.22
CA LYS A 263 1.96 -7.60 -12.63
C LYS A 263 2.68 -6.27 -12.79
N GLY A 264 3.24 -6.02 -13.97
CA GLY A 264 3.91 -4.75 -14.25
C GLY A 264 4.65 -4.74 -15.58
N ARG A 265 5.22 -3.59 -15.90
CA ARG A 265 5.86 -3.37 -17.21
C ARG A 265 7.17 -4.13 -17.38
N SER A 266 7.80 -4.52 -16.29
CA SER A 266 9.11 -5.16 -16.30
C SER A 266 9.05 -6.68 -16.39
N GLU A 267 7.86 -7.29 -16.46
CA GLU A 267 7.72 -8.76 -16.45
C GLU A 267 8.53 -9.44 -17.53
N GLN A 268 8.43 -8.96 -18.78
CA GLN A 268 9.15 -9.55 -19.90
C GLN A 268 10.69 -9.47 -19.71
N GLN A 269 11.18 -8.33 -19.20
CA GLN A 269 12.60 -8.14 -18.88
C GLN A 269 13.06 -9.08 -17.76
N LEU A 270 12.24 -9.26 -16.72
CA LEU A 270 12.56 -10.13 -15.60
C LEU A 270 12.57 -11.61 -16.01
N ARG A 271 11.65 -12.04 -16.86
CA ARG A 271 11.65 -13.40 -17.43
C ARG A 271 12.89 -13.66 -18.30
N ALA A 272 13.33 -12.67 -19.08
CA ALA A 272 14.57 -12.76 -19.87
C ALA A 272 15.79 -12.87 -18.95
N LEU A 273 15.85 -12.09 -17.87
CA LEU A 273 16.92 -12.17 -16.87
C LEU A 273 16.94 -13.53 -16.15
N ALA A 274 15.78 -14.10 -15.79
CA ALA A 274 15.74 -15.43 -15.18
C ALA A 274 16.36 -16.52 -16.08
N LYS A 275 16.13 -16.44 -17.41
CA LYS A 275 16.78 -17.32 -18.39
C LYS A 275 18.28 -17.09 -18.48
N GLU A 276 18.72 -15.83 -18.54
CA GLU A 276 20.15 -15.47 -18.54
C GLU A 276 20.87 -16.04 -17.32
N LEU A 277 20.22 -16.01 -16.16
CA LEU A 277 20.74 -16.53 -14.90
C LEU A 277 20.58 -18.05 -14.76
N ALA A 278 19.98 -18.74 -15.73
CA ALA A 278 19.66 -20.18 -15.70
C ALA A 278 18.88 -20.60 -14.45
N VAL A 279 17.88 -19.81 -14.06
CA VAL A 279 16.96 -20.10 -12.95
C VAL A 279 15.48 -20.13 -13.38
N ASP A 280 15.20 -19.99 -14.67
CA ASP A 280 13.84 -19.91 -15.20
C ASP A 280 13.00 -21.18 -14.99
N GLU A 281 13.62 -22.35 -14.82
CA GLU A 281 12.92 -23.59 -14.47
C GLU A 281 12.45 -23.63 -13.01
N THR A 282 13.04 -22.84 -12.13
CA THR A 282 12.73 -22.80 -10.69
C THR A 282 12.09 -21.49 -10.22
N VAL A 283 11.96 -20.51 -11.13
CA VAL A 283 11.29 -19.21 -10.88
C VAL A 283 9.93 -19.19 -11.59
N ASP A 284 8.87 -19.04 -10.84
CA ASP A 284 7.52 -18.91 -11.38
C ASP A 284 6.97 -17.49 -11.21
N PHE A 285 6.54 -16.88 -12.31
CA PHE A 285 5.76 -15.65 -12.29
C PHE A 285 4.27 -16.01 -12.23
N LEU A 286 3.66 -15.87 -11.05
CA LEU A 286 2.28 -16.31 -10.78
C LEU A 286 1.21 -15.37 -11.32
N GLY A 287 1.60 -14.19 -11.80
CA GLY A 287 0.64 -13.14 -12.18
C GLY A 287 0.02 -12.43 -10.98
N PHE A 288 -1.02 -11.66 -11.24
CA PHE A 288 -1.73 -10.90 -10.21
C PHE A 288 -2.75 -11.77 -9.48
N SER A 289 -2.73 -11.71 -8.16
CA SER A 289 -3.78 -12.26 -7.30
C SER A 289 -4.45 -11.14 -6.50
N SER A 290 -5.77 -11.16 -6.41
CA SER A 290 -6.52 -10.27 -5.52
C SER A 290 -6.39 -10.69 -4.05
N ASN A 291 -6.04 -11.95 -3.77
CA ASN A 291 -5.73 -12.46 -2.44
C ASN A 291 -4.40 -13.23 -2.44
N PRO A 292 -3.26 -12.56 -2.19
CA PRO A 292 -1.96 -13.23 -2.12
C PRO A 292 -1.72 -13.96 -0.78
N LEU A 293 -2.56 -13.75 0.23
CA LEU A 293 -2.32 -14.20 1.60
C LEU A 293 -2.16 -15.72 1.74
N PRO A 294 -2.91 -16.60 1.03
CA PRO A 294 -2.68 -18.04 1.09
C PRO A 294 -1.27 -18.43 0.64
N TRP A 295 -0.73 -17.75 -0.36
CA TRP A 295 0.63 -17.97 -0.84
C TRP A 295 1.68 -17.44 0.12
N ILE A 296 1.46 -16.26 0.71
CA ILE A 296 2.33 -15.72 1.76
C ILE A 296 2.35 -16.67 2.95
N TYR A 297 1.20 -17.10 3.42
CA TYR A 297 1.06 -17.95 4.61
C TYR A 297 1.74 -19.31 4.47
N ARG A 298 1.71 -19.94 3.29
CA ARG A 298 2.34 -21.23 3.02
C ARG A 298 3.80 -21.14 2.61
N SER A 299 4.33 -19.95 2.32
CA SER A 299 5.73 -19.77 1.93
C SER A 299 6.70 -20.09 3.08
N ARG A 300 7.93 -20.45 2.75
CA ARG A 300 9.05 -20.57 3.71
C ARG A 300 9.48 -19.20 4.21
N MET A 301 9.54 -18.20 3.31
CA MET A 301 9.84 -16.81 3.63
C MET A 301 9.28 -15.87 2.57
N VAL A 302 9.14 -14.61 2.95
CA VAL A 302 8.85 -13.49 2.04
C VAL A 302 10.13 -12.71 1.80
N VAL A 303 10.42 -12.36 0.54
CA VAL A 303 11.55 -11.52 0.18
C VAL A 303 11.08 -10.24 -0.49
N HIS A 304 11.69 -9.10 -0.11
CA HIS A 304 11.34 -7.77 -0.59
C HIS A 304 12.60 -6.99 -0.98
N SER A 305 12.80 -6.75 -2.28
CA SER A 305 14.06 -6.21 -2.82
C SER A 305 14.03 -4.73 -3.21
N ALA A 306 13.00 -3.99 -2.83
CA ALA A 306 12.73 -2.62 -3.29
C ALA A 306 13.89 -1.63 -3.06
N LYS A 307 14.00 -0.64 -3.96
CA LYS A 307 14.93 0.50 -3.85
C LYS A 307 14.39 1.62 -2.96
N PHE A 308 13.07 1.74 -2.85
CA PHE A 308 12.38 2.72 -2.01
C PHE A 308 10.91 2.34 -1.82
N GLU A 309 10.36 2.68 -0.66
CA GLU A 309 8.97 2.43 -0.28
C GLU A 309 8.34 3.64 0.42
N GLY A 310 7.09 3.53 0.80
CA GLY A 310 6.45 4.32 1.85
C GLY A 310 6.37 3.48 3.12
N LEU A 311 5.44 2.53 3.14
CA LEU A 311 5.32 1.47 4.14
C LEU A 311 4.74 0.23 3.44
N PRO A 312 5.57 -0.76 3.06
CA PRO A 312 5.14 -1.88 2.22
C PRO A 312 4.16 -2.80 2.94
N THR A 313 2.90 -2.77 2.51
CA THR A 313 1.80 -3.51 3.16
C THR A 313 1.99 -5.01 3.13
N VAL A 314 2.61 -5.55 2.09
CA VAL A 314 2.93 -6.98 1.98
C VAL A 314 3.85 -7.46 3.10
N MET A 315 4.80 -6.62 3.53
CA MET A 315 5.67 -6.95 4.64
C MET A 315 4.91 -6.94 5.98
N ILE A 316 3.96 -6.02 6.16
CA ILE A 316 3.08 -6.01 7.33
C ILE A 316 2.18 -7.25 7.32
N GLU A 317 1.64 -7.64 6.17
CA GLU A 317 0.85 -8.86 6.00
C GLU A 317 1.67 -10.11 6.34
N ALA A 318 2.89 -10.21 5.83
CA ALA A 318 3.81 -11.30 6.14
C ALA A 318 4.17 -11.34 7.65
N LEU A 319 4.45 -10.18 8.23
CA LEU A 319 4.72 -10.02 9.67
C LEU A 319 3.54 -10.51 10.51
N GLN A 320 2.30 -10.08 10.20
CA GLN A 320 1.09 -10.48 10.91
C GLN A 320 0.82 -11.99 10.79
N LEU A 321 1.17 -12.60 9.67
CA LEU A 321 1.08 -14.05 9.46
C LEU A 321 2.27 -14.82 10.02
N GLY A 322 3.18 -14.15 10.74
CA GLY A 322 4.34 -14.77 11.40
C GLY A 322 5.38 -15.33 10.42
N LYS A 323 5.47 -14.79 9.20
CA LYS A 323 6.40 -15.27 8.16
C LYS A 323 7.77 -14.65 8.34
N LEU A 324 8.82 -15.45 8.09
CA LEU A 324 10.19 -14.96 7.99
C LEU A 324 10.31 -13.98 6.82
N ILE A 325 11.03 -12.87 7.04
CA ILE A 325 11.14 -11.80 6.03
C ILE A 325 12.61 -11.45 5.84
N VAL A 326 13.06 -11.42 4.58
CA VAL A 326 14.30 -10.77 4.15
C VAL A 326 13.92 -9.56 3.30
N ALA A 327 14.46 -8.39 3.63
CA ALA A 327 14.14 -7.18 2.88
C ALA A 327 15.39 -6.33 2.64
N SER A 328 15.40 -5.59 1.52
CA SER A 328 16.36 -4.51 1.36
C SER A 328 16.07 -3.39 2.37
N ASP A 329 17.12 -2.83 2.97
CA ASP A 329 17.05 -1.67 3.88
C ASP A 329 16.92 -0.38 3.07
N CYS A 330 15.81 -0.29 2.34
CA CYS A 330 15.54 0.85 1.49
C CYS A 330 14.85 1.99 2.26
N PRO A 331 14.99 3.24 1.79
CA PRO A 331 14.26 4.37 2.35
C PRO A 331 12.77 4.15 2.30
N THR A 332 12.19 4.36 3.29
CA THR A 332 11.17 4.26 4.31
C THR A 332 10.54 2.88 4.41
N GLY A 333 10.08 2.53 5.60
CA GLY A 333 9.23 1.36 5.87
C GLY A 333 9.93 0.07 6.26
N PRO A 334 10.79 -0.58 5.45
CA PRO A 334 11.32 -1.90 5.79
C PRO A 334 12.02 -1.98 7.15
N ALA A 335 12.95 -1.07 7.44
CA ALA A 335 13.63 -1.02 8.74
C ALA A 335 12.65 -0.85 9.91
N GLU A 336 11.64 0.00 9.74
CA GLU A 336 10.63 0.25 10.77
C GLU A 336 9.71 -0.97 10.99
N ILE A 337 9.28 -1.64 9.92
CA ILE A 337 8.46 -2.87 10.01
C ILE A 337 9.26 -3.99 10.68
N LEU A 338 10.54 -4.14 10.34
CA LEU A 338 11.38 -5.20 10.87
C LEU A 338 12.13 -4.82 12.14
N ALA A 339 11.75 -3.71 12.81
CA ALA A 339 12.41 -3.23 14.04
C ALA A 339 13.94 -3.20 13.90
N HIS A 340 14.44 -2.62 12.80
CA HIS A 340 15.88 -2.53 12.49
C HIS A 340 16.63 -3.87 12.55
N GLY A 341 15.94 -4.96 12.16
CA GLY A 341 16.51 -6.32 12.09
C GLY A 341 16.11 -7.25 13.25
N GLU A 342 15.33 -6.78 14.23
CA GLU A 342 14.82 -7.64 15.32
C GLU A 342 13.67 -8.56 14.84
N ALA A 343 12.86 -8.15 13.87
CA ALA A 343 11.69 -8.87 13.36
C ALA A 343 11.86 -9.43 11.94
N GLY A 344 13.07 -9.42 11.40
CA GLY A 344 13.43 -9.93 10.07
C GLY A 344 14.86 -9.59 9.74
N VAL A 345 15.33 -9.88 8.53
CA VAL A 345 16.70 -9.59 8.11
C VAL A 345 16.70 -8.47 7.07
N LEU A 346 17.50 -7.43 7.31
CA LEU A 346 17.72 -6.32 6.39
C LEU A 346 19.02 -6.49 5.64
N THR A 347 19.05 -6.14 4.35
CA THR A 347 20.22 -6.20 3.48
C THR A 347 20.41 -4.88 2.74
N PRO A 348 21.63 -4.50 2.34
CA PRO A 348 21.82 -3.30 1.54
C PRO A 348 21.01 -3.34 0.24
N VAL A 349 20.53 -2.18 -0.20
CA VAL A 349 19.79 -2.05 -1.47
C VAL A 349 20.69 -2.43 -2.65
N GLY A 350 20.20 -3.30 -3.53
CA GLY A 350 20.91 -3.74 -4.73
C GLY A 350 22.01 -4.79 -4.49
N ASP A 351 22.20 -5.24 -3.25
CA ASP A 351 23.22 -6.24 -2.89
C ASP A 351 22.65 -7.66 -2.95
N ALA A 352 22.81 -8.32 -4.09
CA ALA A 352 22.34 -9.68 -4.30
C ALA A 352 23.08 -10.71 -3.45
N GLU A 353 24.37 -10.50 -3.16
CA GLU A 353 25.17 -11.44 -2.33
C GLU A 353 24.71 -11.38 -0.87
N ALA A 354 24.57 -10.18 -0.32
CA ALA A 354 24.04 -10.00 1.04
C ALA A 354 22.62 -10.58 1.16
N MET A 355 21.75 -10.37 0.16
CA MET A 355 20.40 -10.91 0.15
C MET A 355 20.39 -12.44 0.08
N ALA A 356 21.22 -13.07 -0.75
CA ALA A 356 21.37 -14.52 -0.82
C ALA A 356 21.88 -15.11 0.49
N ALA A 357 22.89 -14.49 1.10
CA ALA A 357 23.42 -14.90 2.39
C ALA A 357 22.39 -14.78 3.52
N ALA A 358 21.60 -13.70 3.51
CA ALA A 358 20.50 -13.49 4.46
C ALA A 358 19.41 -14.55 4.31
N MET A 359 19.00 -14.87 3.07
CA MET A 359 18.02 -15.92 2.77
C MET A 359 18.53 -17.29 3.23
N HIS A 360 19.77 -17.65 2.87
CA HIS A 360 20.40 -18.90 3.32
C HIS A 360 20.41 -19.02 4.85
N ARG A 361 20.95 -18.01 5.52
CA ARG A 361 21.03 -17.97 6.97
C ARG A 361 19.64 -18.10 7.62
N LEU A 362 18.63 -17.39 7.10
CA LEU A 362 17.28 -17.41 7.65
C LEU A 362 16.56 -18.75 7.39
N LEU A 363 16.95 -19.51 6.37
CA LEU A 363 16.42 -20.86 6.12
C LEU A 363 17.09 -21.95 6.98
N THR A 364 18.32 -21.75 7.43
CA THR A 364 19.14 -22.80 8.07
C THR A 364 19.40 -22.58 9.56
N ASP A 365 19.39 -21.32 10.04
CA ASP A 365 19.71 -20.95 11.41
C ASP A 365 18.40 -20.88 12.26
N THR A 366 18.12 -21.95 13.00
CA THR A 366 16.93 -22.07 13.86
C THR A 366 16.97 -21.09 15.05
N GLU A 367 18.15 -20.76 15.59
CA GLU A 367 18.27 -19.79 16.68
C GLU A 367 17.93 -18.38 16.19
N LEU A 368 18.40 -18.03 15.00
CA LEU A 368 18.02 -16.79 14.35
C LEU A 368 16.50 -16.70 14.10
N GLN A 369 15.89 -17.79 13.61
CA GLN A 369 14.45 -17.84 13.38
C GLN A 369 13.66 -17.59 14.67
N GLU A 370 14.02 -18.22 15.78
CA GLU A 370 13.35 -18.06 17.06
C GLU A 370 13.54 -16.63 17.62
N ARG A 371 14.72 -16.06 17.48
CA ARG A 371 14.98 -14.67 17.87
C ARG A 371 14.10 -13.70 17.08
N ILE A 372 14.01 -13.89 15.75
CA ILE A 372 13.16 -13.06 14.88
C ILE A 372 11.70 -13.19 15.23
N LYS A 373 11.18 -14.41 15.46
CA LYS A 373 9.80 -14.65 15.87
C LYS A 373 9.45 -13.94 17.20
N LYS A 374 10.39 -13.84 18.11
CA LYS A 374 10.24 -13.02 19.33
C LYS A 374 10.09 -11.53 19.01
N GLY A 375 10.94 -10.99 18.16
CA GLY A 375 10.89 -9.59 17.71
C GLY A 375 9.57 -9.25 16.99
N MET A 376 9.07 -10.18 16.16
CA MET A 376 7.82 -10.01 15.43
C MET A 376 6.62 -9.68 16.33
N ARG A 377 6.48 -10.29 17.50
CA ARG A 377 5.31 -10.11 18.39
C ARG A 377 5.06 -8.64 18.74
N LYS A 378 6.12 -7.89 19.03
CA LYS A 378 6.03 -6.45 19.33
C LYS A 378 5.58 -5.66 18.08
N GLN A 379 6.13 -6.02 16.94
CA GLN A 379 5.80 -5.35 15.67
C GLN A 379 4.39 -5.70 15.19
N GLN A 380 3.93 -6.94 15.39
CA GLN A 380 2.54 -7.33 15.10
C GLN A 380 1.55 -6.44 15.85
N TYR A 381 1.79 -6.16 17.15
CA TYR A 381 0.95 -5.22 17.90
C TYR A 381 1.00 -3.81 17.33
N LEU A 382 2.20 -3.29 17.00
CA LEU A 382 2.39 -1.93 16.48
C LEU A 382 1.61 -1.69 15.18
N PHE A 383 1.53 -2.69 14.31
CA PHE A 383 0.80 -2.64 13.04
C PHE A 383 -0.62 -3.24 13.13
N SER A 384 -1.20 -3.36 14.32
CA SER A 384 -2.60 -3.73 14.53
C SER A 384 -3.51 -2.50 14.64
N PHE A 385 -4.81 -2.67 14.42
CA PHE A 385 -5.78 -1.61 14.64
C PHE A 385 -5.88 -1.21 16.11
N GLU A 386 -5.69 -2.15 17.05
CA GLU A 386 -5.68 -1.86 18.48
C GLU A 386 -4.65 -0.78 18.85
N ALA A 387 -3.45 -0.84 18.23
CA ALA A 387 -2.41 0.16 18.46
C ALA A 387 -2.68 1.48 17.74
N THR A 388 -3.33 1.43 16.56
CA THR A 388 -3.51 2.62 15.70
C THR A 388 -4.81 3.37 15.94
N ASP A 389 -5.81 2.78 16.62
CA ASP A 389 -7.11 3.41 16.86
C ASP A 389 -6.99 4.77 17.58
N ARG A 390 -6.15 4.86 18.60
CA ARG A 390 -5.92 6.13 19.30
C ARG A 390 -5.32 7.20 18.40
N GLN A 391 -4.41 6.81 17.50
CA GLN A 391 -3.80 7.71 16.53
C GLN A 391 -4.85 8.20 15.53
N PHE A 392 -5.70 7.29 15.05
CA PHE A 392 -6.78 7.62 14.13
C PHE A 392 -7.82 8.56 14.78
N ASP A 393 -8.28 8.23 15.98
CA ASP A 393 -9.27 9.06 16.70
C ASP A 393 -8.76 10.48 16.95
N ALA A 394 -7.46 10.64 17.23
CA ALA A 394 -6.83 11.97 17.39
C ALA A 394 -6.81 12.80 16.09
N LEU A 395 -7.05 12.20 14.91
CA LEU A 395 -7.23 12.98 13.67
C LEU A 395 -8.56 13.72 13.63
N LEU A 396 -9.56 13.19 14.33
CA LEU A 396 -10.95 13.61 14.20
C LEU A 396 -11.32 14.72 15.19
N GLY A 397 -10.69 14.77 16.31
CA GLY A 397 -10.93 15.72 17.39
C GLY A 397 -9.78 16.47 17.82
#